data_5fac29444292c97ea2a2f30266056eab
#
_entry.id   5fac29444292c97ea2a2f30266056eab
#
_cell.length_a   1.000
_cell.length_b   1.000
_cell.length_c   1.000
_cell.angle_alpha   90.00
_cell.angle_beta   90.00
_cell.angle_gamma   90.00
#
_symmetry.space_group_name_H-M   'P 1'
#
loop_
_entity.id
_entity.type
_entity.pdbx_description
1 polymer ?
#
loop_
_entity_poly.entity_id
_entity_poly.type
_entity_poly.pdbx_seq_one_letter_code
_entity_poly.pdbx_strand_id
1 'polypeptide(L)'
;ASLRGVVATMPEVRQGSVRVWVRVDAHRDGRTLAPIRGVIQLFLPLSSPEQYGDRLEFSCRVSRLARPSAAVSFFAREAGTASCASPKNVRILARGEGSGFFSALFAARTEFRAVIDRILPEPHASFLAGLILGEQGAIPKDVAEAARASGTAHMLAASGYNTGVIARWLFALLPLLLIRRTRAVWVVGSFLVVFVVLSGASASVVRAAAMAVVGLLAALLGRPSRAYSALAFATALIVFANPLTVWDAGFQLAEK
;
A
#
# COMPACT_ATOMS: atom_id res chain seq x y z
N ALA A 1 28.29 12.61 0.87
CA ALA A 1 28.02 11.35 1.55
C ALA A 1 27.03 10.52 0.74
N SER A 2 27.26 9.22 0.58
CA SER A 2 26.31 8.31 -0.05
C SER A 2 25.62 7.44 0.99
N LEU A 3 24.36 7.09 0.70
CA LEU A 3 23.53 6.22 1.53
C LEU A 3 23.32 4.89 0.82
N ARG A 4 23.25 3.82 1.59
CA ARG A 4 22.90 2.49 1.10
C ARG A 4 21.66 1.98 1.81
N GLY A 5 20.82 1.28 1.07
CA GLY A 5 19.62 0.69 1.65
C GLY A 5 18.87 -0.18 0.67
N VAL A 6 17.84 -0.85 1.16
CA VAL A 6 16.99 -1.75 0.38
C VAL A 6 15.61 -1.12 0.18
N VAL A 7 15.06 -1.23 -1.02
CA VAL A 7 13.71 -0.78 -1.34
C VAL A 7 12.70 -1.60 -0.53
N ALA A 8 12.03 -0.92 0.40
CA ALA A 8 11.17 -1.55 1.40
C ALA A 8 9.70 -1.67 0.97
N THR A 9 9.28 -0.87 -0.03
CA THR A 9 7.90 -0.86 -0.54
C THR A 9 7.87 -0.92 -2.05
N MET A 10 6.72 -1.24 -2.61
CA MET A 10 6.51 -1.11 -4.04
C MET A 10 6.65 0.37 -4.46
N PRO A 11 7.32 0.64 -5.60
CA PRO A 11 7.37 1.98 -6.18
C PRO A 11 5.96 2.50 -6.49
N GLU A 12 5.65 3.70 -6.03
CA GLU A 12 4.37 4.36 -6.29
C GLU A 12 4.55 5.45 -7.35
N VAL A 13 3.86 5.32 -8.46
CA VAL A 13 3.81 6.38 -9.47
C VAL A 13 3.01 7.56 -8.92
N ARG A 14 3.64 8.72 -8.88
CA ARG A 14 3.03 10.01 -8.54
C ARG A 14 3.25 10.97 -9.71
N GLN A 15 2.45 12.00 -9.80
CA GLN A 15 2.50 13.00 -10.87
C GLN A 15 3.94 13.47 -11.16
N GLY A 16 4.56 12.90 -12.22
CA GLY A 16 5.92 13.28 -12.67
C GLY A 16 7.09 12.60 -11.96
N SER A 17 6.86 11.72 -10.97
CA SER A 17 7.92 11.00 -10.25
C SER A 17 7.45 9.66 -9.71
N VAL A 18 8.39 8.79 -9.41
CA VAL A 18 8.16 7.54 -8.69
C VAL A 18 8.60 7.72 -7.25
N ARG A 19 7.70 7.49 -6.32
CA ARG A 19 7.98 7.52 -4.89
C ARG A 19 8.38 6.14 -4.41
N VAL A 20 9.53 6.04 -3.76
CA VAL A 20 10.07 4.79 -3.21
C VAL A 20 10.47 4.99 -1.77
N TRP A 21 10.19 4.02 -0.92
CA TRP A 21 10.69 4.00 0.45
C TRP A 21 11.89 3.06 0.54
N VAL A 22 13.02 3.59 1.00
CA VAL A 22 14.26 2.84 1.15
C VAL A 22 14.59 2.74 2.62
N ARG A 23 14.77 1.50 3.10
CA ARG A 23 15.33 1.23 4.43
C ARG A 23 16.83 1.32 4.32
N VAL A 24 17.38 2.37 4.91
CA VAL A 24 18.82 2.64 4.89
C VAL A 24 19.49 1.85 6.00
N ASP A 25 20.57 1.16 5.65
CA ASP A 25 21.36 0.33 6.55
C ASP A 25 22.79 0.87 6.74
N ALA A 26 23.31 1.66 5.80
CA ALA A 26 24.64 2.21 5.88
C ALA A 26 24.76 3.61 5.28
N HIS A 27 25.67 4.38 5.85
CA HIS A 27 26.11 5.67 5.35
C HIS A 27 27.61 5.58 5.00
N ARG A 28 27.95 6.04 3.82
CA ARG A 28 29.34 6.11 3.39
C ARG A 28 29.83 7.55 3.43
N ASP A 29 30.86 7.79 4.24
CA ASP A 29 31.60 9.04 4.24
C ASP A 29 33.06 8.75 3.80
N GLY A 30 33.37 9.12 2.56
CA GLY A 30 34.63 8.75 1.94
C GLY A 30 34.81 7.24 1.79
N ARG A 31 35.76 6.65 2.52
CA ARG A 31 36.07 5.20 2.52
C ARG A 31 35.40 4.40 3.65
N THR A 32 34.84 5.06 4.64
CA THR A 32 34.23 4.42 5.81
C THR A 32 32.75 4.19 5.59
N LEU A 33 32.28 2.98 5.95
CA LEU A 33 30.87 2.61 6.02
C LEU A 33 30.46 2.61 7.49
N ALA A 34 29.57 3.52 7.87
CA ALA A 34 28.97 3.56 9.18
C ALA A 34 27.56 2.99 9.14
N PRO A 35 27.18 2.07 10.05
CA PRO A 35 25.83 1.55 10.11
C PRO A 35 24.88 2.65 10.58
N ILE A 36 23.79 2.83 9.84
CA ILE A 36 22.69 3.69 10.25
C ILE A 36 21.38 2.93 10.03
N ARG A 37 20.34 3.31 10.75
CA ARG A 37 19.00 2.74 10.56
C ARG A 37 17.99 3.85 10.37
N GLY A 38 17.13 3.65 9.38
CA GLY A 38 16.03 4.56 9.13
C GLY A 38 15.36 4.27 7.80
N VAL A 39 14.19 4.88 7.59
CA VAL A 39 13.47 4.80 6.34
C VAL A 39 13.42 6.17 5.70
N ILE A 40 13.85 6.27 4.46
CA ILE A 40 13.92 7.51 3.68
C ILE A 40 13.01 7.38 2.46
N GLN A 41 12.23 8.42 2.23
CA GLN A 41 11.43 8.57 1.03
C GLN A 41 12.28 9.15 -0.10
N LEU A 42 12.38 8.43 -1.22
CA LEU A 42 13.05 8.91 -2.43
C LEU A 42 12.02 9.26 -3.50
N PHE A 43 12.29 10.33 -4.24
CA PHE A 43 11.57 10.70 -5.45
C PHE A 43 12.46 10.46 -6.65
N LEU A 44 12.12 9.47 -7.46
CA LEU A 44 12.87 9.03 -8.63
C LEU A 44 12.17 9.47 -9.92
N PRO A 45 12.88 9.58 -11.05
CA PRO A 45 12.26 9.80 -12.34
C PRO A 45 11.28 8.67 -12.72
N LEU A 46 10.30 8.94 -13.61
CA LEU A 46 9.34 7.94 -14.07
C LEU A 46 9.98 6.75 -14.81
N SER A 47 11.15 6.97 -15.41
CA SER A 47 11.92 5.93 -16.12
C SER A 47 12.77 5.05 -15.21
N SER A 48 12.65 5.20 -13.92
CA SER A 48 13.47 4.47 -12.94
C SER A 48 13.15 2.99 -12.90
N PRO A 49 14.16 2.09 -13.03
CA PRO A 49 13.97 0.64 -13.10
C PRO A 49 13.93 -0.02 -11.72
N GLU A 50 14.00 0.72 -10.64
CA GLU A 50 14.10 0.20 -9.27
C GLU A 50 12.82 -0.51 -8.85
N GLN A 51 12.98 -1.69 -8.27
CA GLN A 51 11.90 -2.55 -7.82
C GLN A 51 12.00 -2.83 -6.31
N TYR A 52 10.95 -3.41 -5.76
CA TYR A 52 10.97 -3.89 -4.38
C TYR A 52 12.10 -4.89 -4.16
N GLY A 53 12.84 -4.73 -3.07
CA GLY A 53 13.95 -5.58 -2.70
C GLY A 53 15.27 -5.24 -3.40
N ASP A 54 15.33 -4.22 -4.25
CA ASP A 54 16.58 -3.77 -4.82
C ASP A 54 17.42 -3.02 -3.78
N ARG A 55 18.72 -3.36 -3.72
CA ARG A 55 19.70 -2.63 -2.91
C ARG A 55 20.23 -1.45 -3.70
N LEU A 56 20.02 -0.27 -3.17
CA LEU A 56 20.42 0.99 -3.80
C LEU A 56 21.59 1.65 -3.07
N GLU A 57 22.47 2.29 -3.84
CA GLU A 57 23.41 3.29 -3.36
C GLU A 57 23.07 4.63 -4.03
N PHE A 58 22.90 5.67 -3.26
CA PHE A 58 22.52 6.99 -3.75
C PHE A 58 23.11 8.10 -2.89
N SER A 59 23.32 9.26 -3.50
CA SER A 59 23.74 10.47 -2.79
C SER A 59 22.57 11.42 -2.68
N CYS A 60 22.33 11.94 -1.49
CA CYS A 60 21.15 12.73 -1.22
C CYS A 60 21.36 13.81 -0.18
N ARG A 61 20.69 14.95 -0.37
CA ARG A 61 20.46 15.93 0.69
C ARG A 61 19.15 15.55 1.40
N VAL A 62 19.30 14.95 2.58
CA VAL A 62 18.16 14.50 3.38
C VAL A 62 17.48 15.70 4.03
N SER A 63 16.18 15.84 3.83
CA SER A 63 15.33 16.80 4.52
C SER A 63 14.38 16.07 5.48
N ARG A 64 14.12 16.69 6.62
CA ARG A 64 13.18 16.16 7.59
C ARG A 64 11.75 16.31 7.06
N LEU A 65 10.95 15.27 7.14
CA LEU A 65 9.51 15.37 6.87
C LEU A 65 8.84 16.17 7.99
N ALA A 66 7.99 17.13 7.62
CA ALA A 66 7.26 17.96 8.57
C ALA A 66 6.33 17.13 9.49
N ARG A 67 5.86 16.00 8.99
CA ARG A 67 5.11 15.00 9.77
C ARG A 67 5.69 13.63 9.47
N PRO A 68 5.89 12.76 10.48
CA PRO A 68 6.20 11.37 10.25
C PRO A 68 5.12 10.81 9.32
N SER A 69 5.53 10.32 8.14
CA SER A 69 4.57 9.73 7.23
C SER A 69 4.26 8.32 7.72
N ALA A 70 3.08 8.14 8.27
CA ALA A 70 2.51 6.83 8.55
C ALA A 70 2.24 6.02 7.26
N ALA A 71 2.39 6.68 6.11
CA ALA A 71 2.25 6.09 4.77
C ALA A 71 3.40 5.16 4.35
N VAL A 72 4.35 4.90 5.19
CA VAL A 72 5.14 3.67 5.10
C VAL A 72 4.17 2.55 5.34
N SER A 73 3.93 1.71 4.33
CA SER A 73 2.91 0.68 4.33
C SER A 73 2.69 0.07 5.71
N PHE A 74 1.48 -0.32 6.06
CA PHE A 74 1.12 -1.00 7.32
C PHE A 74 2.16 -2.05 7.75
N PHE A 75 2.89 -2.64 6.80
CA PHE A 75 3.94 -3.63 7.03
C PHE A 75 5.31 -3.06 7.39
N ALA A 76 5.59 -1.80 7.08
CA ALA A 76 6.84 -1.15 7.51
C ALA A 76 6.60 -0.47 8.86
N ARG A 77 6.92 -1.16 9.93
CA ARG A 77 6.79 -0.66 11.32
C ARG A 77 7.71 0.52 11.65
N GLU A 78 8.37 1.09 10.67
CA GLU A 78 9.31 2.19 10.82
C GLU A 78 8.72 3.46 10.22
N ALA A 79 8.65 4.53 11.02
CA ALA A 79 8.23 5.83 10.53
C ALA A 79 9.25 6.39 9.55
N GLY A 80 8.83 6.73 8.35
CA GLY A 80 9.64 7.54 7.45
C GLY A 80 9.74 8.96 8.02
N THR A 81 10.91 9.33 8.52
CA THR A 81 11.15 10.65 9.12
C THR A 81 11.88 11.61 8.18
N ALA A 82 12.35 11.11 7.07
CA ALA A 82 13.19 11.83 6.14
C ALA A 82 12.76 11.64 4.68
N SER A 83 13.01 12.63 3.86
CA SER A 83 12.76 12.60 2.43
C SER A 83 13.98 13.10 1.64
N CYS A 84 14.10 12.62 0.43
CA CYS A 84 15.05 13.03 -0.57
C CYS A 84 14.33 13.35 -1.87
N ALA A 85 14.23 14.64 -2.19
CA ALA A 85 13.51 15.10 -3.38
C ALA A 85 14.29 14.89 -4.70
N SER A 86 15.63 14.84 -4.63
CA SER A 86 16.49 14.74 -5.82
C SER A 86 17.71 13.88 -5.51
N PRO A 87 17.56 12.54 -5.50
CA PRO A 87 18.69 11.65 -5.34
C PRO A 87 19.61 11.74 -6.56
N LYS A 88 20.92 11.75 -6.31
CA LYS A 88 21.96 11.74 -7.35
C LYS A 88 22.70 10.42 -7.32
N ASN A 89 23.23 10.01 -8.47
CA ASN A 89 24.05 8.79 -8.60
C ASN A 89 23.35 7.53 -8.04
N VAL A 90 22.07 7.37 -8.34
CA VAL A 90 21.35 6.17 -7.93
C VAL A 90 21.90 4.97 -8.70
N ARG A 91 22.38 3.96 -7.97
CA ARG A 91 22.92 2.71 -8.53
C ARG A 91 22.30 1.53 -7.83
N ILE A 92 21.85 0.56 -8.61
CA ILE A 92 21.40 -0.74 -8.09
C ILE A 92 22.64 -1.59 -7.84
N LEU A 93 22.88 -1.96 -6.59
CA LEU A 93 24.01 -2.79 -6.17
C LEU A 93 23.66 -4.28 -6.25
N ALA A 94 22.45 -4.64 -5.87
CA ALA A 94 21.94 -6.00 -5.88
C ALA A 94 20.43 -5.97 -6.09
N ARG A 95 19.87 -7.09 -6.56
CA ARG A 95 18.42 -7.24 -6.76
C ARG A 95 17.90 -8.39 -5.90
N GLY A 96 16.61 -8.27 -5.50
CA GLY A 96 15.90 -9.39 -4.88
C GLY A 96 16.25 -9.65 -3.42
N GLU A 97 16.82 -8.70 -2.68
CA GLU A 97 17.06 -8.83 -1.23
C GLU A 97 15.79 -8.69 -0.38
N GLY A 98 14.64 -8.50 -1.02
CA GLY A 98 13.34 -8.50 -0.37
C GLY A 98 12.80 -9.89 -0.07
N SER A 99 11.65 -9.95 0.61
CA SER A 99 10.93 -11.21 0.81
C SER A 99 10.42 -11.77 -0.53
N GLY A 100 10.71 -13.03 -0.84
CA GLY A 100 10.27 -13.69 -2.06
C GLY A 100 8.73 -13.68 -2.23
N PHE A 101 7.99 -13.79 -1.13
CA PHE A 101 6.53 -13.69 -1.13
C PHE A 101 6.06 -12.31 -1.62
N PHE A 102 6.60 -11.22 -1.09
CA PHE A 102 6.23 -9.87 -1.53
C PHE A 102 6.72 -9.58 -2.95
N SER A 103 7.90 -10.08 -3.33
CA SER A 103 8.39 -9.95 -4.71
C SER A 103 7.45 -10.62 -5.72
N ALA A 104 6.99 -11.84 -5.45
CA ALA A 104 6.03 -12.54 -6.30
C ALA A 104 4.69 -11.81 -6.37
N LEU A 105 4.21 -11.29 -5.23
CA LEU A 105 2.96 -10.56 -5.18
C LEU A 105 3.02 -9.22 -5.94
N PHE A 106 4.12 -8.50 -5.83
CA PHE A 106 4.32 -7.26 -6.57
C PHE A 106 4.56 -7.50 -8.06
N ALA A 107 5.21 -8.60 -8.44
CA ALA A 107 5.30 -9.02 -9.83
C ALA A 107 3.91 -9.31 -10.41
N ALA A 108 3.07 -10.07 -9.68
CA ALA A 108 1.69 -10.33 -10.09
C ALA A 108 0.87 -9.05 -10.24
N ARG A 109 1.07 -8.07 -9.34
CA ARG A 109 0.42 -6.75 -9.46
C ARG A 109 0.86 -6.00 -10.72
N THR A 110 2.15 -6.02 -11.04
CA THR A 110 2.70 -5.37 -12.24
C THR A 110 2.13 -6.01 -13.50
N GLU A 111 2.05 -7.34 -13.56
CA GLU A 111 1.43 -8.05 -14.67
C GLU A 111 -0.06 -7.73 -14.80
N PHE A 112 -0.77 -7.68 -13.68
CA PHE A 112 -2.18 -7.32 -13.68
C PHE A 112 -2.40 -5.88 -14.19
N ARG A 113 -1.53 -4.94 -13.79
CA ARG A 113 -1.52 -3.58 -14.33
C ARG A 113 -1.29 -3.57 -15.85
N ALA A 114 -0.31 -4.34 -16.33
CA ALA A 114 -0.01 -4.44 -17.75
C ALA A 114 -1.19 -5.01 -18.56
N VAL A 115 -1.94 -5.95 -18.00
CA VAL A 115 -3.18 -6.47 -18.62
C VAL A 115 -4.24 -5.36 -18.71
N ILE A 116 -4.45 -4.58 -17.66
CA ILE A 116 -5.39 -3.45 -17.67
C ILE A 116 -5.01 -2.45 -18.78
N ASP A 117 -3.73 -2.11 -18.89
CA ASP A 117 -3.23 -1.14 -19.87
C ASP A 117 -3.35 -1.64 -21.33
N ARG A 118 -3.36 -2.96 -21.54
CA ARG A 118 -3.60 -3.56 -22.88
C ARG A 118 -5.06 -3.58 -23.27
N ILE A 119 -5.96 -3.74 -22.30
CA ILE A 119 -7.40 -3.92 -22.58
C ILE A 119 -8.13 -2.59 -22.63
N LEU A 120 -7.74 -1.64 -21.79
CA LEU A 120 -8.43 -0.37 -21.63
C LEU A 120 -7.55 0.80 -22.08
N PRO A 121 -8.09 1.74 -22.89
CA PRO A 121 -7.41 2.99 -23.18
C PRO A 121 -7.42 3.92 -21.96
N GLU A 122 -6.46 4.86 -21.90
CA GLU A 122 -6.51 5.95 -20.95
C GLU A 122 -7.71 6.89 -21.25
N PRO A 123 -8.39 7.46 -20.26
CA PRO A 123 -8.10 7.42 -18.82
C PRO A 123 -8.71 6.22 -18.05
N HIS A 124 -9.43 5.32 -18.72
CA HIS A 124 -10.14 4.21 -18.08
C HIS A 124 -9.19 3.20 -17.41
N ALA A 125 -8.02 2.96 -18.02
CA ALA A 125 -6.99 2.07 -17.46
C ALA A 125 -6.49 2.58 -16.10
N SER A 126 -6.11 3.85 -16.02
CA SER A 126 -5.68 4.49 -14.77
C SER A 126 -6.80 4.57 -13.72
N PHE A 127 -8.05 4.77 -14.15
CA PHE A 127 -9.19 4.76 -13.25
C PHE A 127 -9.40 3.37 -12.61
N LEU A 128 -9.41 2.32 -13.43
CA LEU A 128 -9.58 0.94 -12.94
C LEU A 128 -8.41 0.51 -12.03
N ALA A 129 -7.18 0.87 -12.40
CA ALA A 129 -6.01 0.59 -11.56
C ALA A 129 -6.06 1.37 -10.24
N GLY A 130 -6.53 2.61 -10.25
CA GLY A 130 -6.78 3.39 -9.02
C GLY A 130 -7.77 2.69 -8.09
N LEU A 131 -8.85 2.15 -8.66
CA LEU A 131 -9.92 1.50 -7.92
C LEU A 131 -9.52 0.15 -7.32
N ILE A 132 -8.80 -0.68 -8.09
CA ILE A 132 -8.45 -2.06 -7.69
C ILE A 132 -7.09 -2.11 -7.00
N LEU A 133 -6.07 -1.47 -7.60
CA LEU A 133 -4.69 -1.52 -7.13
C LEU A 133 -4.31 -0.34 -6.22
N GLY A 134 -5.18 0.65 -6.06
CA GLY A 134 -4.90 1.83 -5.24
C GLY A 134 -3.92 2.83 -5.88
N GLU A 135 -3.70 2.77 -7.19
CA GLU A 135 -2.75 3.61 -7.93
C GLU A 135 -3.31 5.00 -8.28
N GLN A 136 -3.67 5.77 -7.27
CA GLN A 136 -4.26 7.10 -7.46
C GLN A 136 -3.34 8.11 -8.17
N GLY A 137 -2.03 7.92 -8.06
CA GLY A 137 -1.04 8.83 -8.65
C GLY A 137 -0.91 8.73 -10.17
N ALA A 138 -1.44 7.67 -10.78
CA ALA A 138 -1.43 7.45 -12.22
C ALA A 138 -2.63 8.12 -12.94
N ILE A 139 -3.65 8.58 -12.18
CA ILE A 139 -4.85 9.21 -12.74
C ILE A 139 -4.49 10.57 -13.35
N PRO A 140 -4.88 10.86 -14.61
CA PRO A 140 -4.67 12.15 -15.24
C PRO A 140 -5.22 13.31 -14.40
N LYS A 141 -4.54 14.46 -14.45
CA LYS A 141 -4.87 15.61 -13.58
C LYS A 141 -6.24 16.16 -13.83
N ASP A 142 -6.64 16.27 -15.09
CA ASP A 142 -7.94 16.72 -15.54
C ASP A 142 -9.08 15.85 -14.97
N VAL A 143 -8.93 14.53 -15.01
CA VAL A 143 -9.89 13.58 -14.42
C VAL A 143 -9.92 13.70 -12.90
N ALA A 144 -8.76 13.83 -12.26
CA ALA A 144 -8.68 13.98 -10.80
C ALA A 144 -9.29 15.32 -10.34
N GLU A 145 -9.13 16.41 -11.10
CA GLU A 145 -9.72 17.72 -10.83
C GLU A 145 -11.24 17.70 -11.05
N ALA A 146 -11.70 17.11 -12.15
CA ALA A 146 -13.14 16.93 -12.40
C ALA A 146 -13.82 16.11 -11.29
N ALA A 147 -13.16 15.05 -10.82
CA ALA A 147 -13.67 14.24 -9.73
C ALA A 147 -13.69 15.00 -8.38
N ARG A 148 -12.72 15.89 -8.13
CA ARG A 148 -12.76 16.77 -6.95
C ARG A 148 -13.89 17.79 -7.05
N ALA A 149 -14.07 18.42 -8.21
CA ALA A 149 -15.12 19.38 -8.45
C ALA A 149 -16.53 18.78 -8.31
N SER A 150 -16.72 17.53 -8.74
CA SER A 150 -17.98 16.79 -8.61
C SER A 150 -18.19 16.13 -7.24
N GLY A 151 -17.18 16.18 -6.33
CA GLY A 151 -17.23 15.51 -5.03
C GLY A 151 -17.04 13.98 -5.10
N THR A 152 -16.75 13.40 -6.27
CA THR A 152 -16.59 11.97 -6.48
C THR A 152 -15.14 11.49 -6.30
N ALA A 153 -14.23 12.35 -5.87
CA ALA A 153 -12.81 12.03 -5.69
C ALA A 153 -12.55 10.80 -4.78
N HIS A 154 -13.45 10.55 -3.81
CA HIS A 154 -13.38 9.38 -2.94
C HIS A 154 -13.63 8.05 -3.66
N MET A 155 -14.27 8.08 -4.83
CA MET A 155 -14.52 6.89 -5.66
C MET A 155 -13.29 6.52 -6.51
N LEU A 156 -12.36 7.46 -6.74
CA LEU A 156 -11.12 7.23 -7.50
C LEU A 156 -10.07 6.40 -6.75
N ALA A 157 -10.31 6.12 -5.50
CA ALA A 157 -9.38 5.43 -4.62
C ALA A 157 -9.87 4.03 -4.28
N ALA A 158 -8.93 3.10 -4.07
CA ALA A 158 -9.25 1.87 -3.36
C ALA A 158 -9.81 2.25 -1.97
N SER A 159 -11.12 2.13 -1.84
CA SER A 159 -11.84 2.56 -0.64
C SER A 159 -12.19 1.36 0.25
N GLY A 160 -12.40 1.64 1.53
CA GLY A 160 -12.91 0.63 2.45
C GLY A 160 -14.27 0.05 2.02
N TYR A 161 -15.09 0.86 1.36
CA TYR A 161 -16.37 0.41 0.80
C TYR A 161 -16.17 -0.67 -0.27
N ASN A 162 -15.26 -0.46 -1.23
CA ASN A 162 -14.96 -1.43 -2.28
C ASN A 162 -14.48 -2.75 -1.69
N THR A 163 -13.59 -2.70 -0.70
CA THR A 163 -13.09 -3.88 0.02
C THR A 163 -14.22 -4.64 0.70
N GLY A 164 -15.14 -3.95 1.35
CA GLY A 164 -16.30 -4.53 2.01
C GLY A 164 -17.28 -5.19 1.03
N VAL A 165 -17.54 -4.53 -0.11
CA VAL A 165 -18.39 -5.06 -1.19
C VAL A 165 -17.79 -6.33 -1.78
N ILE A 166 -16.50 -6.32 -2.12
CA ILE A 166 -15.79 -7.49 -2.67
C ILE A 166 -15.84 -8.66 -1.68
N ALA A 167 -15.54 -8.42 -0.40
CA ALA A 167 -15.58 -9.44 0.64
C ALA A 167 -16.97 -10.07 0.77
N ARG A 168 -18.02 -9.24 0.76
CA ARG A 168 -19.42 -9.67 0.88
C ARG A 168 -19.85 -10.51 -0.30
N TRP A 169 -19.57 -10.07 -1.53
CA TRP A 169 -19.90 -10.80 -2.74
C TRP A 169 -19.15 -12.12 -2.81
N LEU A 170 -17.87 -12.12 -2.53
CA LEU A 170 -17.08 -13.34 -2.53
C LEU A 170 -17.64 -14.36 -1.51
N PHE A 171 -17.95 -13.91 -0.29
CA PHE A 171 -18.53 -14.77 0.73
C PHE A 171 -19.92 -15.29 0.35
N ALA A 172 -20.74 -14.50 -0.35
CA ALA A 172 -22.07 -14.90 -0.83
C ALA A 172 -22.01 -15.90 -1.99
N LEU A 173 -21.00 -15.80 -2.86
CA LEU A 173 -20.85 -16.68 -4.03
C LEU A 173 -20.24 -18.05 -3.69
N LEU A 174 -19.35 -18.14 -2.70
CA LEU A 174 -18.66 -19.40 -2.35
C LEU A 174 -19.61 -20.57 -1.98
N PRO A 175 -20.73 -20.37 -1.26
CA PRO A 175 -21.70 -21.43 -1.03
C PRO A 175 -22.37 -21.95 -2.30
N LEU A 176 -22.52 -21.11 -3.34
CA LEU A 176 -23.05 -21.54 -4.65
C LEU A 176 -22.11 -22.51 -5.36
N LEU A 177 -20.82 -22.48 -5.02
CA LEU A 177 -19.78 -23.41 -5.47
C LEU A 177 -19.64 -24.61 -4.54
N LEU A 178 -20.66 -24.91 -3.70
CA LEU A 178 -20.68 -26.01 -2.73
C LEU A 178 -19.55 -25.96 -1.68
N ILE A 179 -18.95 -24.80 -1.47
CA ILE A 179 -17.93 -24.61 -0.45
C ILE A 179 -18.60 -24.42 0.92
N ARG A 180 -18.25 -25.25 1.89
CA ARG A 180 -18.75 -25.14 3.27
C ARG A 180 -18.42 -23.77 3.85
N ARG A 181 -19.34 -23.16 4.60
CA ARG A 181 -19.18 -21.82 5.22
C ARG A 181 -17.85 -21.67 5.98
N THR A 182 -17.41 -22.69 6.68
CA THR A 182 -16.13 -22.67 7.40
C THR A 182 -14.94 -22.49 6.46
N ARG A 183 -14.93 -23.20 5.33
CA ARG A 183 -13.86 -23.04 4.31
C ARG A 183 -13.98 -21.70 3.61
N ALA A 184 -15.20 -21.22 3.34
CA ALA A 184 -15.44 -19.92 2.71
C ALA A 184 -14.81 -18.78 3.51
N VAL A 185 -14.89 -18.80 4.83
CA VAL A 185 -14.26 -17.77 5.69
C VAL A 185 -12.74 -17.74 5.51
N TRP A 186 -12.08 -18.89 5.46
CA TRP A 186 -10.64 -18.96 5.24
C TRP A 186 -10.24 -18.50 3.84
N VAL A 187 -11.01 -18.87 2.82
CA VAL A 187 -10.77 -18.42 1.43
C VAL A 187 -10.91 -16.90 1.33
N VAL A 188 -12.02 -16.34 1.85
CA VAL A 188 -12.24 -14.88 1.82
C VAL A 188 -11.19 -14.15 2.66
N GLY A 189 -10.85 -14.66 3.84
CA GLY A 189 -9.83 -14.09 4.70
C GLY A 189 -8.46 -14.03 4.01
N SER A 190 -8.03 -15.12 3.40
CA SER A 190 -6.78 -15.18 2.63
C SER A 190 -6.80 -14.22 1.43
N PHE A 191 -7.92 -14.18 0.70
CA PHE A 191 -8.10 -13.23 -0.40
C PHE A 191 -7.99 -11.78 0.08
N LEU A 192 -8.61 -11.43 1.21
CA LEU A 192 -8.53 -10.08 1.77
C LEU A 192 -7.10 -9.68 2.15
N VAL A 193 -6.32 -10.61 2.72
CA VAL A 193 -4.90 -10.35 3.02
C VAL A 193 -4.12 -10.05 1.73
N VAL A 194 -4.29 -10.87 0.70
CA VAL A 194 -3.66 -10.66 -0.61
C VAL A 194 -4.12 -9.32 -1.21
N PHE A 195 -5.43 -9.04 -1.18
CA PHE A 195 -5.99 -7.80 -1.70
C PHE A 195 -5.45 -6.55 -0.99
N VAL A 196 -5.33 -6.58 0.35
CA VAL A 196 -4.73 -5.50 1.14
C VAL A 196 -3.31 -5.20 0.66
N VAL A 197 -2.49 -6.24 0.44
CA VAL A 197 -1.12 -6.03 -0.04
C VAL A 197 -1.09 -5.51 -1.47
N LEU A 198 -1.92 -6.07 -2.35
CA LEU A 198 -2.03 -5.64 -3.75
C LEU A 198 -2.51 -4.20 -3.89
N SER A 199 -3.42 -3.73 -3.02
CA SER A 199 -3.92 -2.35 -3.03
C SER A 199 -3.01 -1.34 -2.33
N GLY A 200 -1.78 -1.75 -1.95
CA GLY A 200 -0.80 -0.88 -1.30
C GLY A 200 -1.03 -0.64 0.20
N ALA A 201 -1.86 -1.47 0.85
CA ALA A 201 -2.11 -1.47 2.29
C ALA A 201 -2.46 -0.08 2.88
N SER A 202 -3.29 0.70 2.17
CA SER A 202 -3.80 1.97 2.72
C SER A 202 -4.60 1.73 4.00
N ALA A 203 -4.56 2.68 4.95
CA ALA A 203 -5.22 2.55 6.24
C ALA A 203 -6.73 2.24 6.11
N SER A 204 -7.39 2.82 5.09
CA SER A 204 -8.81 2.57 4.81
C SER A 204 -9.09 1.12 4.39
N VAL A 205 -8.27 0.57 3.49
CA VAL A 205 -8.41 -0.82 3.00
C VAL A 205 -8.09 -1.82 4.11
N VAL A 206 -7.02 -1.58 4.88
CA VAL A 206 -6.63 -2.44 6.02
C VAL A 206 -7.75 -2.50 7.05
N ARG A 207 -8.35 -1.35 7.41
CA ARG A 207 -9.46 -1.30 8.35
C ARG A 207 -10.68 -2.05 7.84
N ALA A 208 -11.08 -1.82 6.59
CA ALA A 208 -12.22 -2.50 6.01
C ALA A 208 -12.01 -4.02 5.92
N ALA A 209 -10.82 -4.48 5.57
CA ALA A 209 -10.46 -5.88 5.56
C ALA A 209 -10.52 -6.49 6.98
N ALA A 210 -9.99 -5.78 7.99
CA ALA A 210 -10.07 -6.22 9.38
C ALA A 210 -11.52 -6.33 9.86
N MET A 211 -12.37 -5.32 9.57
CA MET A 211 -13.80 -5.37 9.89
C MET A 211 -14.51 -6.53 9.17
N ALA A 212 -14.19 -6.77 7.90
CA ALA A 212 -14.75 -7.87 7.14
C ALA A 212 -14.36 -9.23 7.75
N VAL A 213 -13.10 -9.41 8.14
CA VAL A 213 -12.63 -10.64 8.83
C VAL A 213 -13.37 -10.84 10.15
N VAL A 214 -13.54 -9.78 10.96
CA VAL A 214 -14.32 -9.87 12.21
C VAL A 214 -15.76 -10.26 11.93
N GLY A 215 -16.41 -9.70 10.91
CA GLY A 215 -17.76 -10.07 10.48
C GLY A 215 -17.85 -11.52 10.02
N LEU A 216 -16.87 -12.02 9.28
CA LEU A 216 -16.79 -13.41 8.85
C LEU A 216 -16.63 -14.36 10.04
N LEU A 217 -15.78 -14.03 11.01
CA LEU A 217 -15.61 -14.84 12.23
C LEU A 217 -16.88 -14.84 13.09
N ALA A 218 -17.56 -13.69 13.22
CA ALA A 218 -18.84 -13.62 13.91
C ALA A 218 -19.90 -14.51 13.25
N ALA A 219 -19.95 -14.50 11.91
CA ALA A 219 -20.85 -15.37 11.14
C ALA A 219 -20.55 -16.88 11.34
N LEU A 220 -19.27 -17.25 11.48
CA LEU A 220 -18.86 -18.62 11.83
C LEU A 220 -19.33 -19.03 13.22
N LEU A 221 -19.24 -18.11 14.18
CA LEU A 221 -19.63 -18.35 15.57
C LEU A 221 -21.15 -18.23 15.80
N GLY A 222 -21.92 -18.01 14.74
CA GLY A 222 -23.38 -17.82 14.83
C GLY A 222 -23.79 -16.56 15.62
N ARG A 223 -22.87 -15.60 15.76
CA ARG A 223 -23.13 -14.34 16.50
C ARG A 223 -23.41 -13.18 15.54
N PRO A 224 -24.38 -12.30 15.86
CA PRO A 224 -24.59 -11.09 15.07
C PRO A 224 -23.37 -10.17 15.23
N SER A 225 -22.76 -9.78 14.12
CA SER A 225 -21.71 -8.74 14.13
C SER A 225 -22.38 -7.37 14.14
N ARG A 226 -22.09 -6.55 15.16
CA ARG A 226 -22.48 -5.14 15.18
C ARG A 226 -21.35 -4.33 14.52
N ALA A 227 -21.70 -3.44 13.59
CA ALA A 227 -20.73 -2.64 12.86
C ALA A 227 -19.79 -1.86 13.79
N TYR A 228 -20.30 -1.27 14.85
CA TYR A 228 -19.50 -0.53 15.84
C TYR A 228 -18.50 -1.43 16.59
N SER A 229 -18.90 -2.65 16.96
CA SER A 229 -17.98 -3.58 17.64
C SER A 229 -16.87 -4.06 16.69
N ALA A 230 -17.20 -4.29 15.41
CA ALA A 230 -16.22 -4.65 14.40
C ALA A 230 -15.26 -3.49 14.12
N LEU A 231 -15.76 -2.25 14.07
CA LEU A 231 -14.93 -1.05 13.91
C LEU A 231 -13.98 -0.87 15.10
N ALA A 232 -14.50 -0.89 16.32
CA ALA A 232 -13.69 -0.74 17.53
C ALA A 232 -12.58 -1.80 17.63
N PHE A 233 -12.91 -3.05 17.33
CA PHE A 233 -11.93 -4.14 17.34
C PHE A 233 -10.90 -3.99 16.21
N ALA A 234 -11.31 -3.64 15.00
CA ALA A 234 -10.41 -3.41 13.88
C ALA A 234 -9.45 -2.24 14.16
N THR A 235 -9.98 -1.13 14.70
CA THR A 235 -9.19 0.03 15.13
C THR A 235 -8.17 -0.36 16.20
N ALA A 236 -8.59 -1.06 17.24
CA ALA A 236 -7.70 -1.52 18.31
C ALA A 236 -6.59 -2.43 17.76
N LEU A 237 -6.93 -3.37 16.87
CA LEU A 237 -5.96 -4.28 16.23
C LEU A 237 -4.93 -3.52 15.39
N ILE A 238 -5.39 -2.54 14.59
CA ILE A 238 -4.51 -1.74 13.73
C ILE A 238 -3.56 -0.89 14.57
N VAL A 239 -4.07 -0.22 15.60
CA VAL A 239 -3.26 0.62 16.49
C VAL A 239 -2.26 -0.23 17.28
N PHE A 240 -2.67 -1.41 17.74
CA PHE A 240 -1.77 -2.35 18.42
C PHE A 240 -0.66 -2.87 17.48
N ALA A 241 -1.00 -3.16 16.24
CA ALA A 241 -0.03 -3.63 15.24
C ALA A 241 0.94 -2.52 14.79
N ASN A 242 0.43 -1.30 14.62
CA ASN A 242 1.23 -0.13 14.25
C ASN A 242 0.65 1.15 14.86
N PRO A 243 1.15 1.63 16.01
CA PRO A 243 0.63 2.82 16.68
C PRO A 243 0.80 4.11 15.85
N LEU A 244 1.68 4.12 14.85
CA LEU A 244 1.88 5.28 13.98
C LEU A 244 0.68 5.57 13.07
N THR A 245 -0.22 4.60 12.87
CA THR A 245 -1.43 4.78 12.05
C THR A 245 -2.39 5.82 12.64
N VAL A 246 -2.32 6.11 13.92
CA VAL A 246 -3.10 7.18 14.57
C VAL A 246 -2.81 8.55 13.96
N TRP A 247 -1.60 8.76 13.44
CA TRP A 247 -1.20 10.02 12.80
C TRP A 247 -1.57 10.08 11.31
N ASP A 248 -2.13 9.01 10.75
CA ASP A 248 -2.58 8.99 9.36
C ASP A 248 -3.90 9.76 9.21
N ALA A 249 -3.93 10.73 8.29
CA ALA A 249 -5.12 11.55 8.05
C ALA A 249 -6.31 10.71 7.56
N GLY A 250 -6.06 9.67 6.77
CA GLY A 250 -7.09 8.74 6.30
C GLY A 250 -7.70 7.92 7.44
N PHE A 251 -6.89 7.60 8.45
CA PHE A 251 -7.36 6.93 9.66
C PHE A 251 -8.23 7.87 10.50
N GLN A 252 -7.79 9.10 10.73
CA GLN A 252 -8.53 10.09 11.54
C GLN A 252 -9.86 10.54 10.93
N LEU A 253 -9.90 10.71 9.59
CA LEU A 253 -11.12 11.13 8.89
C LEU A 253 -12.21 10.06 8.85
N ALA A 254 -11.86 8.82 9.06
CA ALA A 254 -12.79 7.70 8.96
C ALA A 254 -13.42 7.31 10.30
N GLU A 255 -12.99 7.94 11.40
CA GLU A 255 -13.58 7.77 12.75
C GLU A 255 -14.56 8.89 13.14
N LYS A 256 -14.69 9.92 12.28
CA LYS A 256 -15.71 10.98 12.42
C LYS A 256 -16.97 10.59 11.67
#